data_6177f8765ed13c6472b3381201fc827a
#
_entry.id   6177f8765ed13c6472b3381201fc827a
#
_cell.length_a   1.000
_cell.length_b   1.000
_cell.length_c   1.000
_cell.angle_alpha   90.00
_cell.angle_beta   90.00
_cell.angle_gamma   90.00
#
_symmetry.space_group_name_H-M   'P 1'
#
loop_
_entity.id
_entity.type
_entity.pdbx_description
1 polymer ?
#
loop_
_entity_poly.entity_id
_entity_poly.type
_entity_poly.pdbx_seq_one_letter_code
_entity_poly.pdbx_strand_id
1 'polypeptide(L)' 'MSWKTYLIMHIGTEGKKPTEIAKILEGLGFETIFGPVDFIYNWSKQPTKTDVLKLGDRIVDALKGSGSVFNLDTHN' A
#
# COMPACT_ATOMS: atom_id res chain seq x y z
N MET A 1 -9.84 -15.98 11.19
CA MET A 1 -9.85 -15.31 9.89
C MET A 1 -8.97 -14.08 9.97
N SER A 2 -8.29 -13.78 8.91
CA SER A 2 -7.34 -12.66 8.90
C SER A 2 -7.84 -11.53 8.01
N TRP A 3 -7.73 -10.33 8.52
CA TRP A 3 -8.09 -9.13 7.79
C TRP A 3 -6.87 -8.61 7.04
N LYS A 4 -7.09 -8.20 5.80
CA LYS A 4 -6.03 -7.74 4.91
C LYS A 4 -6.48 -6.51 4.15
N THR A 5 -5.53 -5.62 3.90
CA THR A 5 -5.72 -4.51 2.98
C THR A 5 -4.88 -4.77 1.75
N TYR A 6 -5.53 -4.82 0.60
CA TYR A 6 -4.86 -5.02 -0.68
C TYR A 6 -4.63 -3.66 -1.31
N LEU A 7 -3.43 -3.47 -1.81
CA LEU A 7 -3.06 -2.24 -2.49
C LEU A 7 -2.63 -2.58 -3.91
N ILE A 8 -3.29 -1.96 -4.88
CA ILE A 8 -2.92 -2.10 -6.29
C ILE A 8 -2.41 -0.75 -6.75
N MET A 9 -1.21 -0.75 -7.32
CA MET A 9 -0.48 0.45 -7.69
C MET A 9 -0.46 0.63 -9.20
N HIS A 10 -0.67 1.86 -9.64
CA HIS A 10 -0.45 2.25 -11.02
C HIS A 10 0.74 3.21 -11.03
N ILE A 11 1.83 2.80 -11.64
CA ILE A 11 3.08 3.54 -11.62
C ILE A 11 3.24 4.29 -12.92
N GLY A 12 3.47 5.60 -12.82
CA GLY A 12 3.74 6.43 -13.98
C GLY A 12 5.19 6.28 -14.46
N THR A 13 5.47 6.82 -15.63
CA THR A 13 6.82 6.79 -16.22
C THR A 13 7.73 7.84 -15.61
N GLU A 14 7.16 8.82 -14.92
CA GLU A 14 7.91 9.88 -14.26
C GLU A 14 7.76 9.72 -12.75
N GLY A 15 8.80 10.09 -12.00
CA GLY A 15 8.83 9.96 -10.56
C GLY A 15 9.67 8.78 -10.13
N LYS A 16 9.27 8.14 -9.03
CA LYS A 16 10.05 7.05 -8.44
C LYS A 16 9.90 5.76 -9.23
N LYS A 17 10.95 4.97 -9.22
CA LYS A 17 10.96 3.66 -9.88
C LYS A 17 10.15 2.64 -9.06
N PRO A 18 9.62 1.59 -9.71
CA PRO A 18 8.87 0.55 -9.00
C PRO A 18 9.61 -0.06 -7.83
N THR A 19 10.92 -0.28 -7.96
CA THR A 19 11.71 -0.85 -6.87
C THR A 19 11.80 0.09 -5.67
N GLU A 20 11.85 1.38 -5.91
CA GLU A 20 11.87 2.38 -4.83
C GLU A 20 10.52 2.43 -4.11
N ILE A 21 9.43 2.38 -4.88
CA ILE A 21 8.08 2.38 -4.32
C ILE A 21 7.86 1.13 -3.48
N ALA A 22 8.31 -0.02 -3.95
CA ALA A 22 8.19 -1.28 -3.21
C ALA A 22 8.90 -1.18 -1.86
N LYS A 23 10.10 -0.61 -1.82
CA LYS A 23 10.85 -0.45 -0.57
C LYS A 23 10.12 0.47 0.41
N ILE A 24 9.51 1.55 -0.09
CA ILE A 24 8.74 2.46 0.74
C ILE A 24 7.56 1.72 1.37
N LEU A 25 6.83 0.95 0.57
CA LEU A 25 5.66 0.22 1.07
C LEU A 25 6.06 -0.89 2.02
N GLU A 26 7.16 -1.57 1.78
CA GLU A 26 7.68 -2.58 2.71
C GLU A 26 8.03 -1.93 4.06
N GLY A 27 8.57 -0.73 4.04
CA GLY A 27 8.85 0.04 5.26
C GLY A 27 7.59 0.40 6.04
N LEU A 28 6.43 0.44 5.39
CA LEU A 28 5.14 0.68 6.04
C LEU A 28 4.47 -0.61 6.51
N GLY A 29 5.04 -1.77 6.22
CA GLY A 29 4.51 -3.06 6.64
C GLY A 29 3.80 -3.84 5.55
N PHE A 30 3.87 -3.39 4.30
CA PHE A 30 3.28 -4.12 3.19
C PHE A 30 4.20 -5.23 2.70
N GLU A 31 3.60 -6.28 2.16
CA GLU A 31 4.31 -7.36 1.49
C GLU A 31 3.89 -7.39 0.04
N THR A 32 4.79 -7.81 -0.84
CA THR A 32 4.48 -7.98 -2.26
C THR A 32 3.79 -9.34 -2.47
N ILE A 33 2.82 -9.38 -3.38
CA ILE A 33 2.15 -10.63 -3.74
C ILE A 33 2.70 -11.12 -5.07
N PHE A 34 2.49 -10.34 -6.11
CA PHE A 34 3.00 -10.63 -7.45
C PHE A 34 3.65 -9.37 -8.00
N GLY A 35 4.95 -9.39 -8.16
CA GLY A 35 5.67 -8.30 -8.76
C GLY A 35 5.52 -6.99 -8.01
N PRO A 36 5.86 -5.86 -8.65
CA PRO A 36 6.00 -4.57 -7.97
C PRO A 36 4.71 -3.75 -7.87
N VAL A 37 3.57 -4.27 -8.28
CA VAL A 37 2.33 -3.49 -8.33
C VAL A 37 1.24 -3.95 -7.37
N ASP A 38 1.37 -5.15 -6.80
CA ASP A 38 0.37 -5.72 -5.90
C ASP A 38 0.96 -5.92 -4.52
N PHE A 39 0.34 -5.31 -3.52
CA PHE A 39 0.83 -5.35 -2.15
C PHE A 39 -0.29 -5.75 -1.19
N ILE A 40 0.10 -6.29 -0.05
CA ILE A 40 -0.85 -6.71 0.97
C ILE A 40 -0.36 -6.26 2.33
N TYR A 41 -1.30 -5.75 3.15
CA TYR A 41 -1.02 -5.40 4.54
C TYR A 41 -1.85 -6.32 5.43
N ASN A 42 -1.17 -7.05 6.31
CA ASN A 42 -1.83 -7.99 7.22
C ASN A 42 -2.15 -7.30 8.54
N TRP A 43 -3.43 -7.28 8.89
CA TRP A 43 -3.87 -6.73 10.16
C TRP A 43 -3.81 -7.81 11.24
N SER A 44 -3.38 -7.44 12.44
CA SER A 44 -3.35 -8.37 13.57
C SER A 44 -4.75 -8.65 14.14
N LYS A 45 -5.68 -7.74 13.87
CA LYS A 45 -7.09 -7.86 14.28
C LYS A 45 -7.93 -7.11 13.26
N GLN A 46 -9.24 -7.25 13.36
CA GLN A 46 -10.14 -6.50 12.48
C GLN A 46 -9.89 -4.99 12.62
N PRO A 47 -9.53 -4.30 11.52
CA PRO A 47 -9.30 -2.86 11.58
C PRO A 47 -10.63 -2.10 11.66
N THR A 48 -10.59 -0.95 12.31
CA THR A 48 -11.69 -0.01 12.28
C THR A 48 -11.60 0.83 11.01
N LYS A 49 -12.66 1.55 10.69
CA LYS A 49 -12.65 2.50 9.57
C LYS A 49 -11.51 3.51 9.74
N THR A 50 -11.31 3.99 10.96
CA THR A 50 -10.24 4.94 11.27
C THR A 50 -8.86 4.34 11.03
N ASP A 51 -8.66 3.07 11.40
CA ASP A 51 -7.39 2.38 11.16
C ASP A 51 -7.06 2.34 9.68
N VAL A 52 -8.04 2.00 8.84
CA VAL A 52 -7.82 1.92 7.39
C VAL A 52 -7.53 3.31 6.81
N LEU A 53 -8.25 4.32 7.24
CA LEU A 53 -8.02 5.69 6.78
C LEU A 53 -6.64 6.21 7.16
N LYS A 54 -6.19 5.90 8.38
CA LYS A 54 -4.84 6.27 8.82
C LYS A 54 -3.76 5.58 8.00
N LEU A 55 -3.98 4.32 7.66
CA LEU A 55 -3.04 3.61 6.78
C LEU A 55 -2.99 4.29 5.42
N GLY A 56 -4.14 4.68 4.87
CA GLY A 56 -4.21 5.42 3.62
C GLY A 56 -3.43 6.74 3.67
N ASP A 57 -3.58 7.48 4.77
CA ASP A 57 -2.85 8.74 4.96
C ASP A 57 -1.33 8.51 4.97
N ARG A 58 -0.88 7.46 5.63
CA ARG A 58 0.54 7.11 5.68
C ARG A 58 1.07 6.77 4.30
N ILE A 59 0.28 6.07 3.50
CA ILE A 59 0.66 5.73 2.12
C ILE A 59 0.78 6.99 1.27
N VAL A 60 -0.21 7.87 1.36
CA VAL A 60 -0.19 9.13 0.62
C VAL A 60 1.05 9.94 0.97
N ASP A 61 1.34 10.10 2.26
CA ASP A 61 2.51 10.85 2.71
C ASP A 61 3.81 10.22 2.21
N ALA A 62 3.90 8.90 2.28
CA ALA A 62 5.11 8.18 1.88
C ALA A 62 5.36 8.22 0.37
N LEU A 63 4.28 8.22 -0.42
CA LEU A 63 4.37 8.20 -1.89
C LEU A 63 4.23 9.56 -2.54
N LYS A 64 4.23 10.62 -1.75
CA LYS A 64 4.12 11.97 -2.26
C LYS A 64 5.26 12.26 -3.24
N GLY A 65 4.91 12.75 -4.42
CA GLY A 65 5.92 13.05 -5.45
C GLY A 65 6.41 11.84 -6.22
N SER A 66 5.88 10.64 -5.95
CA SER A 66 6.29 9.41 -6.64
C SER A 66 5.71 9.28 -8.04
N GLY A 67 4.67 10.05 -8.36
CA GLY A 67 3.98 9.93 -9.65
C GLY A 67 3.10 8.70 -9.76
N SER A 68 2.77 8.06 -8.65
CA SER A 68 1.96 6.85 -8.65
C SER A 68 0.56 7.09 -8.11
N VAL A 69 -0.37 6.25 -8.54
CA VAL A 69 -1.76 6.24 -8.08
C VAL A 69 -2.05 4.85 -7.54
N PHE A 70 -2.84 4.75 -6.49
CA PHE A 70 -3.13 3.45 -5.89
C PHE A 70 -4.59 3.32 -5.48
N ASN A 71 -5.03 2.07 -5.37
CA ASN A 71 -6.34 1.72 -4.84
C ASN A 71 -6.16 0.79 -3.66
N LEU A 72 -6.99 0.96 -2.64
CA LEU A 72 -7.00 0.11 -1.45
C LEU A 72 -8.32 -0.65 -1.36
N ASP A 73 -8.24 -1.90 -0.94
CA ASP A 73 -9.41 -2.73 -0.69
C ASP A 73 -9.16 -3.55 0.57
N THR A 74 -9.98 -3.35 1.59
CA THR A 74 -9.83 -4.02 2.89
C THR A 74 -10.95 -5.02 3.09
N HIS A 75 -10.58 -6.25 3.32
CA HIS A 75 -11.55 -7.30 3.60
C HIS A 75 -10.90 -8.48 4.31
N ASN A 76 -11.72 -9.41 4.71
CA ASN A 76 -11.23 -10.57 5.42
C ASN A 76 -11.24 -11.83 4.56
#